data_0ac70e9368f7511a10062ee64ed6b513
#
_entry.id   0ac70e9368f7511a10062ee64ed6b513
#
_cell.length_a   1.000
_cell.length_b   1.000
_cell.length_c   1.000
_cell.angle_alpha   90.00
_cell.angle_beta   90.00
_cell.angle_gamma   90.00
#
_symmetry.space_group_name_H-M   'P 1'
#
loop_
_entity.id
_entity.type
_entity.pdbx_description
1 polymer ?
#
loop_
_entity_poly.entity_id
_entity_poly.type
_entity_poly.pdbx_seq_one_letter_code
_entity_poly.pdbx_strand_id
1 'polypeptide(L)'
;PLSIRKGDPFGLVRHEKKLVDQINVFIHPKTVMLNTLNAGIPRDLEGQPSGEIVDDDLDFYGLREYEPGDDVRNVHWLSSAKTGALMIRQYEATRRTDTALTISVSPDDYVSSDEFELAVSVHASIGVQCLLQNRPVTSHAGTEHIMPRNSTEFLDGCSAISPDISDNPNLAQTTLAHAPDSSFYYITVGRLKNIDEIKHMALALPRSATCVVLQTAIGQPRAIKRYADFTLATVGNLDDLPMIMGVLELSLIHI
;
A
#
# COMPACT_ATOMS: atom_id res chain seq x y z
N PRO A 1 -29.49 17.30 -0.72
CA PRO A 1 -29.50 18.73 -0.99
C PRO A 1 -30.80 19.36 -0.50
N LEU A 2 -30.70 20.54 0.12
CA LEU A 2 -31.89 21.31 0.50
C LEU A 2 -32.28 22.24 -0.65
N SER A 3 -33.51 22.15 -1.13
CA SER A 3 -34.01 23.03 -2.17
C SER A 3 -35.32 23.69 -1.74
N ILE A 4 -35.50 24.93 -2.14
CA ILE A 4 -36.79 25.65 -2.01
C ILE A 4 -37.48 25.63 -3.35
N ARG A 5 -38.73 25.15 -3.36
CA ARG A 5 -39.62 25.23 -4.50
C ARG A 5 -40.65 26.35 -4.28
N LYS A 6 -40.70 27.27 -5.22
CA LYS A 6 -41.72 28.32 -5.27
C LYS A 6 -42.50 28.15 -6.58
N GLY A 7 -43.80 28.06 -6.50
CA GLY A 7 -44.67 27.93 -7.65
C GLY A 7 -45.91 28.79 -7.50
N ASP A 8 -46.60 28.97 -8.61
CA ASP A 8 -47.93 29.61 -8.62
C ASP A 8 -49.01 28.61 -8.14
N PRO A 9 -50.16 29.10 -7.65
CA PRO A 9 -51.24 28.23 -7.16
C PRO A 9 -51.79 27.26 -8.16
N PHE A 10 -51.60 27.51 -9.46
CA PHE A 10 -52.09 26.68 -10.57
C PHE A 10 -51.03 25.71 -11.09
N GLY A 11 -49.80 25.74 -10.58
CA GLY A 11 -48.74 24.82 -10.97
C GLY A 11 -48.15 25.05 -12.37
N LEU A 12 -48.40 26.21 -12.97
CA LEU A 12 -47.96 26.55 -14.33
C LEU A 12 -46.51 27.05 -14.36
N VAL A 13 -46.05 27.63 -13.25
CA VAL A 13 -44.67 28.12 -13.09
C VAL A 13 -44.05 27.51 -11.84
N ARG A 14 -42.92 26.82 -12.00
CA ARG A 14 -42.12 26.31 -10.89
C ARG A 14 -40.74 26.96 -10.91
N HIS A 15 -40.30 27.47 -9.78
CA HIS A 15 -38.94 27.93 -9.58
C HIS A 15 -38.32 27.11 -8.45
N GLU A 16 -37.24 26.41 -8.73
CA GLU A 16 -36.51 25.64 -7.75
C GLU A 16 -35.13 26.26 -7.54
N LYS A 17 -34.80 26.58 -6.31
CA LYS A 17 -33.50 27.12 -5.94
C LYS A 17 -32.85 26.16 -4.96
N LYS A 18 -31.68 25.57 -5.33
CA LYS A 18 -30.82 24.88 -4.40
C LYS A 18 -30.28 25.84 -3.37
N LEU A 19 -30.44 25.53 -2.10
CA LEU A 19 -29.97 26.39 -0.98
C LEU A 19 -28.65 25.88 -0.42
N VAL A 20 -28.47 24.58 -0.39
CA VAL A 20 -27.27 23.94 0.14
C VAL A 20 -26.87 22.81 -0.81
N ASP A 21 -25.60 22.77 -1.16
CA ASP A 21 -25.03 21.65 -1.91
C ASP A 21 -24.98 20.39 -1.04
N GLN A 22 -24.91 19.26 -1.69
CA GLN A 22 -24.73 17.96 -1.02
C GLN A 22 -23.37 17.95 -0.33
N ILE A 23 -23.37 17.74 0.98
CA ILE A 23 -22.16 17.51 1.76
C ILE A 23 -22.05 16.00 1.97
N ASN A 24 -20.94 15.42 1.57
CA ASN A 24 -20.62 14.05 1.89
C ASN A 24 -20.09 13.97 3.31
N VAL A 25 -20.66 13.07 4.11
CA VAL A 25 -20.19 12.76 5.47
C VAL A 25 -19.60 11.37 5.41
N PHE A 26 -18.33 11.25 5.75
CA PHE A 26 -17.61 9.98 5.79
C PHE A 26 -17.59 9.44 7.22
N ILE A 27 -17.86 8.14 7.37
CA ILE A 27 -17.71 7.43 8.64
C ILE A 27 -16.46 6.55 8.48
N HIS A 28 -15.36 6.99 9.07
CA HIS A 28 -14.09 6.30 8.96
C HIS A 28 -14.09 4.97 9.68
N PRO A 29 -13.43 3.95 9.15
CA PRO A 29 -13.22 2.68 9.83
C PRO A 29 -12.38 2.89 11.10
N LYS A 30 -12.53 2.00 12.07
CA LYS A 30 -11.71 1.99 13.27
C LYS A 30 -10.26 1.69 12.89
N THR A 31 -9.31 2.47 13.42
CA THR A 31 -7.89 2.25 13.19
C THR A 31 -7.13 2.09 14.50
N VAL A 32 -6.02 1.36 14.48
CA VAL A 32 -5.07 1.26 15.59
C VAL A 32 -3.73 1.83 15.17
N MET A 33 -3.03 2.46 16.12
CA MET A 33 -1.66 2.90 15.87
C MET A 33 -0.74 1.68 15.80
N LEU A 34 0.01 1.61 14.72
CA LEU A 34 1.06 0.62 14.57
C LEU A 34 2.37 1.27 15.00
N ASN A 35 3.23 0.52 15.69
CA ASN A 35 4.62 0.92 15.86
C ASN A 35 5.25 1.01 14.46
N THR A 36 6.35 1.73 14.32
CA THR A 36 6.97 1.99 13.02
C THR A 36 6.93 0.77 12.10
N LEU A 37 6.34 0.91 10.91
CA LEU A 37 6.42 -0.12 9.86
C LEU A 37 7.80 0.00 9.20
N ASN A 38 8.84 -0.42 9.90
CA ASN A 38 10.20 -0.54 9.36
C ASN A 38 10.38 -1.87 8.64
N ALA A 39 9.31 -2.45 8.11
CA ALA A 39 9.33 -3.73 7.46
C ALA A 39 10.43 -3.75 6.38
N GLY A 40 11.57 -4.30 6.78
CA GLY A 40 12.59 -4.76 5.86
C GLY A 40 13.00 -3.76 4.76
N ILE A 41 13.44 -2.56 5.13
CA ILE A 41 14.55 -2.01 4.38
C ILE A 41 15.68 -2.97 4.70
N PRO A 42 16.14 -3.83 3.79
CA PRO A 42 17.45 -4.40 3.95
C PRO A 42 18.36 -3.17 4.06
N ARG A 43 18.74 -2.81 5.26
CA ARG A 43 19.99 -2.08 5.43
C ARG A 43 21.02 -3.09 4.96
N ASP A 44 21.33 -3.05 3.69
CA ASP A 44 22.58 -3.52 3.20
C ASP A 44 23.65 -2.68 3.88
N LEU A 45 24.00 -3.11 5.09
CA LEU A 45 25.17 -2.60 5.81
C LEU A 45 26.46 -3.09 5.15
N GLU A 46 26.37 -3.94 4.10
CA GLU A 46 27.54 -4.39 3.34
C GLU A 46 27.14 -4.57 1.88
N GLY A 47 27.62 -3.62 1.06
CA GLY A 47 27.27 -3.42 -0.32
C GLY A 47 27.35 -4.62 -1.25
N GLN A 48 26.29 -4.84 -2.00
CA GLN A 48 26.38 -5.19 -3.40
C GLN A 48 25.41 -4.27 -4.17
N PRO A 49 25.92 -3.45 -5.10
CA PRO A 49 25.06 -2.60 -5.91
C PRO A 49 24.24 -3.48 -6.85
N SER A 50 22.92 -3.47 -6.71
CA SER A 50 22.02 -3.95 -7.75
C SER A 50 22.09 -2.95 -8.90
N GLY A 51 22.74 -3.30 -9.99
CA GLY A 51 23.08 -2.41 -11.10
C GLY A 51 21.93 -2.01 -12.01
N GLU A 52 20.82 -1.55 -11.47
CA GLU A 52 19.76 -0.88 -12.24
C GLU A 52 19.77 0.61 -11.94
N ILE A 53 20.19 1.37 -12.94
CA ILE A 53 20.19 2.85 -12.95
C ILE A 53 18.79 3.30 -13.31
N VAL A 54 18.09 3.94 -12.38
CA VAL A 54 16.82 4.63 -12.63
C VAL A 54 17.03 6.14 -12.44
N ASP A 55 16.59 6.92 -13.41
CA ASP A 55 17.08 8.29 -13.70
C ASP A 55 16.41 9.42 -12.90
N ASP A 56 15.57 9.18 -11.87
CA ASP A 56 14.74 10.27 -11.33
C ASP A 56 14.65 10.46 -9.81
N ASP A 57 15.27 9.61 -8.98
CA ASP A 57 15.40 9.86 -7.52
C ASP A 57 16.67 9.18 -6.99
N LEU A 58 17.81 9.82 -7.28
CA LEU A 58 19.12 9.27 -6.98
C LEU A 58 19.74 9.99 -5.78
N ASP A 59 19.91 9.29 -4.66
CA ASP A 59 20.78 9.75 -3.60
C ASP A 59 22.24 9.55 -3.98
N PHE A 60 23.05 10.62 -3.77
CA PHE A 60 24.48 10.59 -4.01
C PHE A 60 25.16 9.58 -3.10
N TYR A 61 25.64 8.46 -3.66
CA TYR A 61 26.34 7.42 -2.92
C TYR A 61 27.84 7.71 -2.79
N GLY A 62 28.50 8.12 -3.89
CA GLY A 62 29.93 8.32 -3.90
C GLY A 62 30.50 8.78 -5.25
N LEU A 63 31.81 8.79 -5.32
CA LEU A 63 32.57 9.07 -6.54
C LEU A 63 33.44 7.85 -6.85
N ARG A 64 33.45 7.43 -8.12
CA ARG A 64 34.42 6.46 -8.64
C ARG A 64 35.13 7.02 -9.86
N GLU A 65 36.20 6.40 -10.26
CA GLU A 65 36.86 6.76 -11.52
C GLU A 65 35.97 6.39 -12.70
N TYR A 66 36.08 7.20 -13.76
CA TYR A 66 35.36 7.00 -15.02
C TYR A 66 35.84 5.73 -15.72
N GLU A 67 34.92 4.94 -16.20
CA GLU A 67 35.15 3.80 -17.09
C GLU A 67 34.58 4.06 -18.48
N PRO A 68 35.19 3.54 -19.56
CA PRO A 68 34.67 3.68 -20.91
C PRO A 68 33.24 3.12 -21.03
N GLY A 69 32.26 3.97 -21.32
CA GLY A 69 30.83 3.66 -21.39
C GLY A 69 29.99 4.41 -20.37
N ASP A 70 30.61 5.07 -19.40
CA ASP A 70 29.88 5.90 -18.44
C ASP A 70 29.33 7.18 -19.08
N ASP A 71 28.16 7.63 -18.58
CA ASP A 71 27.58 8.89 -19.03
C ASP A 71 28.39 10.10 -18.51
N VAL A 72 28.95 10.85 -19.43
CA VAL A 72 29.74 12.06 -19.14
C VAL A 72 28.96 13.17 -18.41
N ARG A 73 27.62 13.11 -18.42
CA ARG A 73 26.76 14.04 -17.66
C ARG A 73 26.95 13.87 -16.16
N ASN A 74 27.31 12.70 -15.72
CA ASN A 74 27.51 12.34 -14.33
C ASN A 74 28.93 12.66 -13.82
N VAL A 75 29.78 13.29 -14.63
CA VAL A 75 31.13 13.68 -14.23
C VAL A 75 31.09 14.76 -13.15
N HIS A 76 31.76 14.48 -12.03
CA HIS A 76 31.95 15.45 -10.95
C HIS A 76 33.22 16.28 -11.20
N TRP A 77 33.09 17.36 -11.98
CA TRP A 77 34.21 18.16 -12.45
C TRP A 77 35.13 18.70 -11.35
N LEU A 78 34.58 19.08 -10.20
CA LEU A 78 35.36 19.59 -9.09
C LEU A 78 36.31 18.52 -8.47
N SER A 79 35.83 17.30 -8.33
CA SER A 79 36.65 16.18 -7.83
C SER A 79 37.65 15.74 -8.90
N SER A 80 37.22 15.67 -10.16
CA SER A 80 38.11 15.34 -11.28
C SER A 80 39.28 16.30 -11.38
N ALA A 81 39.05 17.59 -11.18
CA ALA A 81 40.09 18.61 -11.18
C ALA A 81 41.09 18.48 -10.01
N LYS A 82 40.62 17.92 -8.85
CA LYS A 82 41.47 17.70 -7.66
C LYS A 82 42.29 16.42 -7.76
N THR A 83 41.71 15.36 -8.30
CA THR A 83 42.37 14.05 -8.40
C THR A 83 43.21 13.86 -9.66
N GLY A 84 42.96 14.66 -10.69
CA GLY A 84 43.61 14.51 -12.00
C GLY A 84 43.02 13.35 -12.84
N ALA A 85 42.02 12.64 -12.35
CA ALA A 85 41.29 11.56 -13.02
C ALA A 85 39.81 11.96 -13.17
N LEU A 86 39.15 11.52 -14.24
CA LEU A 86 37.70 11.76 -14.37
C LEU A 86 36.95 10.97 -13.30
N MET A 87 36.18 11.68 -12.49
CA MET A 87 35.36 11.12 -11.42
C MET A 87 33.89 11.15 -11.78
N ILE A 88 33.22 10.01 -11.71
CA ILE A 88 31.78 9.86 -11.96
C ILE A 88 31.04 9.82 -10.61
N ARG A 89 29.90 10.54 -10.56
CA ARG A 89 28.95 10.42 -9.47
C ARG A 89 28.27 9.06 -9.54
N GLN A 90 28.43 8.30 -8.48
CA GLN A 90 27.61 7.10 -8.27
C GLN A 90 26.36 7.51 -7.50
N TYR A 91 25.25 7.09 -8.02
CA TYR A 91 23.97 7.25 -7.39
C TYR A 91 23.46 5.88 -6.96
N GLU A 92 22.93 5.79 -5.77
CA GLU A 92 22.21 4.61 -5.32
C GLU A 92 20.73 4.80 -5.69
N ALA A 93 20.16 3.81 -6.36
CA ALA A 93 18.72 3.80 -6.55
C ALA A 93 18.07 3.70 -5.16
N THR A 94 17.54 4.81 -4.67
CA THR A 94 16.70 4.77 -3.46
C THR A 94 15.49 3.95 -3.83
N ARG A 95 15.43 2.68 -3.42
CA ARG A 95 14.21 1.87 -3.58
C ARG A 95 13.11 2.63 -2.89
N ARG A 96 12.21 3.21 -3.67
CA ARG A 96 10.98 3.81 -3.14
C ARG A 96 10.31 2.73 -2.31
N THR A 97 10.03 3.04 -1.05
CA THR A 97 9.31 2.13 -0.15
C THR A 97 7.81 2.19 -0.44
N ASP A 98 7.45 2.21 -1.72
CA ASP A 98 6.07 2.25 -2.17
C ASP A 98 5.33 1.02 -1.68
N THR A 99 4.14 1.24 -1.17
CA THR A 99 3.31 0.20 -0.56
C THR A 99 2.03 0.01 -1.35
N ALA A 100 1.81 -1.18 -1.83
CA ALA A 100 0.55 -1.60 -2.40
C ALA A 100 -0.31 -2.27 -1.32
N LEU A 101 -1.51 -1.76 -1.14
CA LEU A 101 -2.52 -2.32 -0.24
C LEU A 101 -3.66 -2.88 -1.08
N THR A 102 -4.06 -4.11 -0.80
CA THR A 102 -5.19 -4.73 -1.49
C THR A 102 -6.12 -5.37 -0.47
N ILE A 103 -7.42 -5.17 -0.62
CA ILE A 103 -8.44 -5.84 0.19
C ILE A 103 -9.40 -6.59 -0.71
N SER A 104 -9.72 -7.83 -0.36
CA SER A 104 -10.80 -8.56 -1.00
C SER A 104 -12.14 -7.97 -0.56
N VAL A 105 -12.98 -7.64 -1.51
CA VAL A 105 -14.36 -7.18 -1.26
C VAL A 105 -15.38 -8.27 -1.54
N SER A 106 -14.94 -9.48 -1.91
CA SER A 106 -15.84 -10.62 -2.12
C SER A 106 -16.49 -11.04 -0.81
N PRO A 107 -17.83 -11.02 -0.70
CA PRO A 107 -18.52 -11.46 0.51
C PRO A 107 -18.26 -12.94 0.84
N ASP A 108 -17.94 -13.77 -0.16
CA ASP A 108 -17.67 -15.20 0.01
C ASP A 108 -16.36 -15.48 0.76
N ASP A 109 -15.47 -14.51 0.86
CA ASP A 109 -14.21 -14.63 1.60
C ASP A 109 -14.41 -14.49 3.13
N TYR A 110 -15.55 -13.94 3.57
CA TYR A 110 -15.83 -13.57 4.95
C TYR A 110 -16.98 -14.38 5.56
N VAL A 111 -16.88 -14.69 6.86
CA VAL A 111 -17.94 -15.42 7.57
C VAL A 111 -19.09 -14.48 7.96
N SER A 112 -18.79 -13.20 8.17
CA SER A 112 -19.77 -12.20 8.62
C SER A 112 -19.39 -10.80 8.15
N SER A 113 -20.35 -9.88 8.20
CA SER A 113 -20.11 -8.45 7.99
C SER A 113 -19.10 -7.87 8.99
N ASP A 114 -19.12 -8.33 10.24
CA ASP A 114 -18.17 -7.87 11.26
C ASP A 114 -16.72 -8.26 10.92
N GLU A 115 -16.53 -9.44 10.29
CA GLU A 115 -15.21 -9.87 9.82
C GLU A 115 -14.73 -9.02 8.64
N PHE A 116 -15.65 -8.63 7.76
CA PHE A 116 -15.35 -7.69 6.69
C PHE A 116 -14.96 -6.30 7.23
N GLU A 117 -15.71 -5.77 8.20
CA GLU A 117 -15.39 -4.51 8.89
C GLU A 117 -14.04 -4.58 9.61
N LEU A 118 -13.68 -5.72 10.18
CA LEU A 118 -12.34 -5.95 10.71
C LEU A 118 -11.29 -5.88 9.60
N ALA A 119 -11.55 -6.46 8.44
CA ALA A 119 -10.64 -6.41 7.30
C ALA A 119 -10.42 -4.98 6.80
N VAL A 120 -11.49 -4.18 6.67
CA VAL A 120 -11.41 -2.76 6.32
C VAL A 120 -10.61 -1.99 7.37
N SER A 121 -10.82 -2.28 8.66
CA SER A 121 -10.09 -1.65 9.77
C SER A 121 -8.59 -1.99 9.76
N VAL A 122 -8.23 -3.23 9.45
CA VAL A 122 -6.85 -3.69 9.28
C VAL A 122 -6.20 -2.98 8.11
N HIS A 123 -6.86 -2.97 6.95
CA HIS A 123 -6.40 -2.30 5.74
C HIS A 123 -6.18 -0.79 5.97
N ALA A 124 -7.15 -0.13 6.62
CA ALA A 124 -7.08 1.28 6.97
C ALA A 124 -5.92 1.59 7.92
N SER A 125 -5.71 0.75 8.95
CA SER A 125 -4.64 0.95 9.92
C SER A 125 -3.26 0.90 9.28
N ILE A 126 -3.02 -0.04 8.37
CA ILE A 126 -1.74 -0.17 7.67
C ILE A 126 -1.51 1.03 6.76
N GLY A 127 -2.50 1.42 5.95
CA GLY A 127 -2.35 2.53 5.03
C GLY A 127 -2.14 3.87 5.74
N VAL A 128 -2.87 4.13 6.81
CA VAL A 128 -2.65 5.32 7.64
C VAL A 128 -1.22 5.35 8.18
N GLN A 129 -0.71 4.22 8.68
CA GLN A 129 0.64 4.15 9.22
C GLN A 129 1.71 4.38 8.13
N CYS A 130 1.54 3.80 6.93
CA CYS A 130 2.43 4.06 5.81
C CYS A 130 2.47 5.54 5.45
N LEU A 131 1.31 6.19 5.34
CA LEU A 131 1.22 7.61 5.01
C LEU A 131 1.81 8.52 6.10
N LEU A 132 1.65 8.17 7.38
CA LEU A 132 2.29 8.88 8.50
C LEU A 132 3.82 8.78 8.46
N GLN A 133 4.35 7.74 7.84
CA GLN A 133 5.79 7.53 7.62
C GLN A 133 6.27 8.10 6.27
N ASN A 134 5.46 8.91 5.58
CA ASN A 134 5.73 9.44 4.25
C ASN A 134 6.02 8.36 3.18
N ARG A 135 5.45 7.17 3.35
CA ARG A 135 5.52 6.09 2.35
C ARG A 135 4.33 6.22 1.41
N PRO A 136 4.56 6.32 0.10
CA PRO A 136 3.47 6.31 -0.87
C PRO A 136 2.63 5.03 -0.77
N VAL A 137 1.32 5.19 -0.87
CA VAL A 137 0.35 4.10 -0.80
C VAL A 137 -0.48 4.08 -2.06
N THR A 138 -0.57 2.91 -2.69
CA THR A 138 -1.58 2.61 -3.70
C THR A 138 -2.53 1.57 -3.12
N SER A 139 -3.81 1.91 -2.98
CA SER A 139 -4.81 1.06 -2.37
C SER A 139 -5.81 0.54 -3.39
N HIS A 140 -6.14 -0.74 -3.31
CA HIS A 140 -7.11 -1.44 -4.15
C HIS A 140 -8.19 -2.11 -3.32
N ALA A 141 -9.44 -1.91 -3.71
CA ALA A 141 -10.60 -2.58 -3.16
C ALA A 141 -11.54 -2.96 -4.31
N GLY A 142 -11.58 -4.25 -4.67
CA GLY A 142 -12.31 -4.70 -5.86
C GLY A 142 -11.81 -4.04 -7.15
N THR A 143 -12.67 -3.30 -7.82
CA THR A 143 -12.34 -2.53 -9.03
C THR A 143 -11.85 -1.11 -8.75
N GLU A 144 -12.01 -0.64 -7.52
CA GLU A 144 -11.63 0.71 -7.13
C GLU A 144 -10.17 0.77 -6.72
N HIS A 145 -9.48 1.82 -7.13
CA HIS A 145 -8.11 2.10 -6.66
C HIS A 145 -7.95 3.58 -6.31
N ILE A 146 -7.14 3.86 -5.31
CA ILE A 146 -6.83 5.21 -4.87
C ILE A 146 -5.32 5.34 -4.58
N MET A 147 -4.77 6.51 -4.88
CA MET A 147 -3.43 6.94 -4.50
C MET A 147 -3.56 8.14 -3.57
N PRO A 148 -3.80 7.92 -2.27
CA PRO A 148 -4.10 8.98 -1.33
C PRO A 148 -2.86 9.81 -1.03
N ARG A 149 -3.03 11.13 -0.93
CA ARG A 149 -1.95 12.07 -0.57
C ARG A 149 -1.76 12.21 0.94
N ASN A 150 -2.78 11.86 1.71
CA ASN A 150 -2.76 11.95 3.16
C ASN A 150 -3.72 10.93 3.80
N SER A 151 -3.59 10.77 5.11
CA SER A 151 -4.37 9.79 5.88
C SER A 151 -5.88 10.06 5.86
N THR A 152 -6.30 11.32 5.78
CA THR A 152 -7.74 11.67 5.73
C THR A 152 -8.35 11.22 4.39
N GLU A 153 -7.72 11.56 3.28
CA GLU A 153 -8.15 11.15 1.94
C GLU A 153 -8.21 9.62 1.84
N PHE A 154 -7.25 8.93 2.45
CA PHE A 154 -7.24 7.46 2.51
C PHE A 154 -8.42 6.92 3.31
N LEU A 155 -8.70 7.47 4.48
CA LEU A 155 -9.82 7.05 5.33
C LEU A 155 -11.18 7.35 4.69
N ASP A 156 -11.30 8.47 3.96
CA ASP A 156 -12.49 8.78 3.16
C ASP A 156 -12.72 7.69 2.11
N GLY A 157 -11.67 7.27 1.41
CA GLY A 157 -11.71 6.15 0.46
C GLY A 157 -12.08 4.82 1.14
N CYS A 158 -11.48 4.51 2.29
CA CYS A 158 -11.81 3.31 3.05
C CYS A 158 -13.27 3.27 3.52
N SER A 159 -13.88 4.42 3.80
CA SER A 159 -15.30 4.50 4.20
C SER A 159 -16.28 4.12 3.08
N ALA A 160 -15.83 4.12 1.84
CA ALA A 160 -16.63 3.72 0.68
C ALA A 160 -16.50 2.23 0.34
N ILE A 161 -15.55 1.51 0.95
CA ILE A 161 -15.34 0.08 0.70
C ILE A 161 -16.56 -0.70 1.20
N SER A 162 -17.19 -1.42 0.28
CA SER A 162 -18.36 -2.27 0.57
C SER A 162 -18.20 -3.63 -0.10
N PRO A 163 -18.83 -4.69 0.44
CA PRO A 163 -18.82 -5.99 -0.20
C PRO A 163 -19.36 -5.92 -1.63
N ASP A 164 -18.66 -6.54 -2.57
CA ASP A 164 -19.04 -6.62 -3.96
C ASP A 164 -18.93 -8.06 -4.48
N ILE A 165 -20.04 -8.58 -5.01
CA ILE A 165 -20.12 -9.94 -5.58
C ILE A 165 -19.27 -10.04 -6.87
N SER A 166 -19.02 -8.92 -7.53
CA SER A 166 -18.23 -8.86 -8.77
C SER A 166 -16.72 -8.74 -8.53
N ASP A 167 -16.24 -8.97 -7.31
CA ASP A 167 -14.82 -8.90 -6.98
C ASP A 167 -13.97 -9.76 -7.93
N ASN A 168 -12.89 -9.18 -8.41
CA ASN A 168 -12.02 -9.85 -9.36
C ASN A 168 -11.15 -10.88 -8.61
N PRO A 169 -11.22 -12.18 -8.97
CA PRO A 169 -10.37 -13.21 -8.37
C PRO A 169 -8.86 -12.98 -8.59
N ASN A 170 -8.49 -12.11 -9.52
CA ASN A 170 -7.11 -11.76 -9.85
C ASN A 170 -6.64 -10.46 -9.17
N LEU A 171 -7.04 -10.22 -7.92
CA LEU A 171 -6.67 -9.03 -7.14
C LEU A 171 -5.18 -8.67 -7.22
N ALA A 172 -4.29 -9.68 -7.11
CA ALA A 172 -2.86 -9.45 -7.18
C ALA A 172 -2.40 -8.92 -8.56
N GLN A 173 -2.99 -9.42 -9.65
CA GLN A 173 -2.67 -8.93 -11.00
C GLN A 173 -3.17 -7.49 -11.20
N THR A 174 -4.36 -7.18 -10.71
CA THR A 174 -4.90 -5.82 -10.75
C THR A 174 -4.02 -4.87 -9.94
N THR A 175 -3.62 -5.29 -8.74
CA THR A 175 -2.70 -4.52 -7.89
C THR A 175 -1.36 -4.28 -8.59
N LEU A 176 -0.79 -5.32 -9.20
CA LEU A 176 0.47 -5.22 -9.93
C LEU A 176 0.39 -4.29 -11.14
N ALA A 177 -0.74 -4.30 -11.85
CA ALA A 177 -0.95 -3.41 -13.00
C ALA A 177 -0.91 -1.92 -12.62
N HIS A 178 -1.32 -1.56 -11.40
CA HIS A 178 -1.34 -0.18 -10.92
C HIS A 178 -0.17 0.20 -9.99
N ALA A 179 0.49 -0.80 -9.41
CA ALA A 179 1.61 -0.60 -8.50
C ALA A 179 2.73 -1.63 -8.74
N PRO A 180 3.31 -1.68 -9.96
CA PRO A 180 4.29 -2.72 -10.34
C PRO A 180 5.60 -2.63 -9.57
N ASP A 181 5.99 -1.43 -9.16
CA ASP A 181 7.29 -1.14 -8.55
C ASP A 181 7.23 -1.07 -7.02
N SER A 182 6.11 -1.49 -6.43
CA SER A 182 5.96 -1.50 -4.98
C SER A 182 6.93 -2.49 -4.32
N SER A 183 7.58 -2.04 -3.25
CA SER A 183 8.47 -2.89 -2.44
C SER A 183 7.69 -3.77 -1.47
N PHE A 184 6.47 -3.34 -1.10
CA PHE A 184 5.62 -4.03 -0.13
C PHE A 184 4.21 -4.22 -0.67
N TYR A 185 3.71 -5.44 -0.56
CA TYR A 185 2.33 -5.79 -0.88
C TYR A 185 1.66 -6.34 0.37
N TYR A 186 0.66 -5.62 0.87
CA TYR A 186 -0.22 -6.08 1.94
C TYR A 186 -1.57 -6.45 1.36
N ILE A 187 -1.95 -7.71 1.48
CA ILE A 187 -3.21 -8.24 0.95
C ILE A 187 -4.09 -8.64 2.12
N THR A 188 -5.24 -8.00 2.27
CA THR A 188 -6.20 -8.30 3.33
C THR A 188 -7.33 -9.16 2.76
N VAL A 189 -7.58 -10.30 3.40
CA VAL A 189 -8.60 -11.29 2.99
C VAL A 189 -9.35 -11.82 4.19
N GLY A 190 -10.54 -12.35 3.97
CA GLY A 190 -11.31 -13.04 5.00
C GLY A 190 -10.84 -14.48 5.24
N ARG A 191 -11.37 -15.06 6.31
CA ARG A 191 -11.05 -16.43 6.77
C ARG A 191 -11.40 -17.53 5.78
N LEU A 192 -12.42 -17.32 4.95
CA LEU A 192 -12.89 -18.32 4.00
C LEU A 192 -12.06 -18.37 2.72
N LYS A 193 -11.19 -17.38 2.48
CA LYS A 193 -10.29 -17.39 1.31
C LYS A 193 -9.40 -18.63 1.32
N ASN A 194 -9.43 -19.37 0.22
CA ASN A 194 -8.66 -20.59 0.06
C ASN A 194 -7.16 -20.30 0.04
N ILE A 195 -6.39 -21.10 0.78
CA ILE A 195 -4.92 -20.97 0.83
C ILE A 195 -4.25 -21.12 -0.55
N ASP A 196 -4.80 -21.95 -1.42
CA ASP A 196 -4.24 -22.13 -2.76
C ASP A 196 -4.48 -20.91 -3.66
N GLU A 197 -5.61 -20.23 -3.50
CA GLU A 197 -5.85 -18.93 -4.14
C GLU A 197 -4.88 -17.88 -3.63
N ILE A 198 -4.63 -17.82 -2.33
CA ILE A 198 -3.65 -16.91 -1.71
C ILE A 198 -2.25 -17.17 -2.28
N LYS A 199 -1.84 -18.43 -2.42
CA LYS A 199 -0.56 -18.79 -3.05
C LYS A 199 -0.48 -18.30 -4.50
N HIS A 200 -1.55 -18.52 -5.28
CA HIS A 200 -1.59 -18.03 -6.66
C HIS A 200 -1.50 -16.51 -6.74
N MET A 201 -2.16 -15.79 -5.82
CA MET A 201 -2.04 -14.34 -5.73
C MET A 201 -0.60 -13.90 -5.42
N ALA A 202 0.03 -14.54 -4.44
CA ALA A 202 1.40 -14.21 -4.05
C ALA A 202 2.43 -14.51 -5.16
N LEU A 203 2.26 -15.63 -5.88
CA LEU A 203 3.13 -15.99 -7.01
C LEU A 203 3.06 -15.02 -8.20
N ALA A 204 1.96 -14.26 -8.32
CA ALA A 204 1.83 -13.24 -9.36
C ALA A 204 2.66 -11.98 -9.07
N LEU A 205 3.11 -11.78 -7.82
CA LEU A 205 3.86 -10.61 -7.39
C LEU A 205 5.37 -10.75 -7.66
N PRO A 206 6.10 -9.63 -7.77
CA PRO A 206 7.55 -9.67 -7.96
C PRO A 206 8.26 -10.36 -6.79
N ARG A 207 9.20 -11.26 -7.08
CA ARG A 207 9.99 -11.97 -6.04
C ARG A 207 10.88 -11.03 -5.22
N SER A 208 11.19 -9.86 -5.73
CA SER A 208 11.97 -8.83 -5.04
C SER A 208 11.15 -8.05 -4.01
N ALA A 209 9.84 -8.18 -4.04
CA ALA A 209 8.94 -7.49 -3.13
C ALA A 209 8.56 -8.35 -1.94
N THR A 210 8.28 -7.70 -0.82
CA THR A 210 7.76 -8.37 0.38
C THR A 210 6.24 -8.48 0.29
N CYS A 211 5.72 -9.70 0.33
CA CYS A 211 4.29 -9.98 0.34
C CYS A 211 3.83 -10.42 1.73
N VAL A 212 2.89 -9.72 2.31
CA VAL A 212 2.22 -10.05 3.56
C VAL A 212 0.72 -10.18 3.34
N VAL A 213 0.17 -11.34 3.65
CA VAL A 213 -1.26 -11.58 3.60
C VAL A 213 -1.83 -11.52 5.01
N LEU A 214 -2.82 -10.66 5.22
CA LEU A 214 -3.52 -10.47 6.49
C LEU A 214 -4.88 -11.12 6.38
N GLN A 215 -5.03 -12.26 7.01
CA GLN A 215 -6.28 -13.00 7.03
C GLN A 215 -7.07 -12.64 8.29
N THR A 216 -8.22 -11.99 8.13
CA THR A 216 -9.11 -11.69 9.25
C THR A 216 -9.90 -12.93 9.64
N ALA A 217 -9.99 -13.19 10.97
CA ALA A 217 -10.69 -14.35 11.50
C ALA A 217 -11.13 -14.07 12.94
N ILE A 218 -12.28 -13.41 13.10
CA ILE A 218 -12.78 -12.99 14.41
C ILE A 218 -12.81 -14.17 15.38
N GLY A 219 -12.30 -13.92 16.59
CA GLY A 219 -12.26 -14.90 17.67
C GLY A 219 -11.20 -16.00 17.52
N GLN A 220 -10.42 -16.00 16.45
CA GLN A 220 -9.26 -16.88 16.31
C GLN A 220 -8.01 -16.24 16.95
N PRO A 221 -7.13 -17.06 17.54
CA PRO A 221 -5.86 -16.54 18.04
C PRO A 221 -5.01 -16.02 16.89
N ARG A 222 -4.25 -14.95 17.15
CA ARG A 222 -3.27 -14.46 16.19
C ARG A 222 -2.25 -15.54 15.86
N ALA A 223 -1.89 -15.64 14.60
CA ALA A 223 -0.89 -16.59 14.12
C ALA A 223 -0.11 -15.99 12.95
N ILE A 224 1.14 -16.38 12.83
CA ILE A 224 1.99 -16.01 11.68
C ILE A 224 2.57 -17.29 11.11
N LYS A 225 2.35 -17.50 9.81
CA LYS A 225 2.89 -18.63 9.05
C LYS A 225 3.68 -18.09 7.88
N ARG A 226 4.92 -18.56 7.72
CA ARG A 226 5.78 -18.20 6.61
C ARG A 226 5.69 -19.25 5.50
N TYR A 227 5.53 -18.77 4.29
CA TYR A 227 5.63 -19.53 3.06
C TYR A 227 6.83 -19.03 2.26
N ALA A 228 7.20 -19.72 1.19
CA ALA A 228 8.36 -19.34 0.39
C ALA A 228 8.21 -17.94 -0.25
N ASP A 229 6.99 -17.59 -0.67
CA ASP A 229 6.73 -16.37 -1.46
C ASP A 229 5.94 -15.30 -0.68
N PHE A 230 5.44 -15.62 0.51
CA PHE A 230 4.66 -14.68 1.32
C PHE A 230 4.59 -15.08 2.79
N THR A 231 4.20 -14.14 3.62
CA THR A 231 3.88 -14.40 5.03
C THR A 231 2.38 -14.23 5.25
N LEU A 232 1.73 -15.24 5.84
CA LEU A 232 0.32 -15.20 6.23
C LEU A 232 0.22 -14.87 7.71
N ALA A 233 -0.48 -13.79 8.04
CA ALA A 233 -0.78 -13.39 9.41
C ALA A 233 -2.29 -13.46 9.65
N THR A 234 -2.71 -14.18 10.69
CA THR A 234 -4.11 -14.25 11.13
C THR A 234 -4.38 -13.16 12.16
N VAL A 235 -5.39 -12.35 11.90
CA VAL A 235 -5.84 -11.23 12.76
C VAL A 235 -7.22 -11.57 13.32
N GLY A 236 -7.28 -11.92 14.61
CA GLY A 236 -8.55 -12.25 15.27
C GLY A 236 -9.25 -11.04 15.87
N ASN A 237 -8.50 -10.00 16.19
CA ASN A 237 -8.97 -8.73 16.71
C ASN A 237 -8.05 -7.60 16.18
N LEU A 238 -8.61 -6.42 16.01
CA LEU A 238 -7.85 -5.25 15.57
C LEU A 238 -6.68 -4.91 16.53
N ASP A 239 -6.87 -5.11 17.83
CA ASP A 239 -5.85 -4.86 18.86
C ASP A 239 -4.64 -5.82 18.79
N ASP A 240 -4.76 -6.93 18.07
CA ASP A 240 -3.63 -7.84 17.79
C ASP A 240 -2.69 -7.32 16.70
N LEU A 241 -3.18 -6.41 15.83
CA LEU A 241 -2.46 -5.97 14.66
C LEU A 241 -1.09 -5.31 14.97
N PRO A 242 -0.94 -4.44 15.99
CA PRO A 242 0.36 -3.85 16.32
C PRO A 242 1.41 -4.90 16.68
N MET A 243 0.99 -5.95 17.40
CA MET A 243 1.91 -7.02 17.79
C MET A 243 2.28 -7.93 16.61
N ILE A 244 1.32 -8.23 15.74
CA ILE A 244 1.56 -8.97 14.49
C ILE A 244 2.57 -8.22 13.63
N MET A 245 2.36 -6.93 13.42
CA MET A 245 3.25 -6.10 12.59
C MET A 245 4.65 -6.01 13.19
N GLY A 246 4.77 -5.86 14.51
CA GLY A 246 6.08 -5.86 15.19
C GLY A 246 6.86 -7.17 15.02
N VAL A 247 6.17 -8.34 15.05
CA VAL A 247 6.83 -9.64 14.80
C VAL A 247 7.25 -9.77 13.34
N LEU A 248 6.44 -9.29 12.41
CA LEU A 248 6.77 -9.30 10.98
C LEU A 248 8.02 -8.47 10.69
N GLU A 249 8.16 -7.30 11.32
CA GLU A 249 9.34 -6.44 11.20
C GLU A 249 10.62 -7.11 11.69
N LEU A 250 10.60 -7.63 12.92
CA LEU A 250 11.76 -8.31 13.50
C LEU A 250 12.22 -9.49 12.65
N SER A 251 11.30 -10.09 11.94
CA SER A 251 11.51 -11.26 11.09
C SER A 251 12.19 -10.95 9.76
N LEU A 252 11.99 -9.75 9.23
CA LEU A 252 12.57 -9.31 7.96
C LEU A 252 13.99 -8.74 8.14
N ILE A 253 14.39 -8.41 9.37
CA ILE A 253 15.73 -7.92 9.72
C ILE A 253 16.75 -9.08 9.80
N HIS A 254 16.30 -10.32 9.91
CA HIS A 254 17.15 -11.50 10.14
C HIS A 254 17.32 -12.42 8.92
N ILE A 255 17.01 -11.95 7.73
CA ILE A 255 17.32 -12.59 6.46
C ILE A 255 18.33 -11.72 5.72
#